data_36fe29c3a047dfe07f7a9ffd1443f71c
#
_entry.id   36fe29c3a047dfe07f7a9ffd1443f71c
#
_cell.length_a   1.000
_cell.length_b   1.000
_cell.length_c   1.000
_cell.angle_alpha   90.00
_cell.angle_beta   90.00
_cell.angle_gamma   90.00
#
_symmetry.space_group_name_H-M   'P 1'
#
loop_
_entity.id
_entity.type
_entity.pdbx_description
1 polymer ?
#
loop_
_entity_poly.entity_id
_entity_poly.type
_entity_poly.pdbx_seq_one_letter_code
_entity_poly.pdbx_strand_id
1 'polypeptide(L)'
;MKQKRWKTDGYLRIFASYYRPHWKLFVLDMVCALCICLVDLAFPIVSRFSMQTLLPGQMFTAFFVVMAVLAGAYVLKGCFYYIITYWGHLLGVRMEADIRRDLFSHMQDLSFSFYDKNRTGQLMSRVTGDLFEITELAHHGPEDLFISSITILGAFCVMLTIRWELALIVFAVIPLFILFTTLCRKRMMRASTEVKAKLAGINGEVESSISGMRTAKAFANEAAESAKFDQANDQFRGAKRGYYRAMAFYQSGMEFFMGILSVVVIAFGGFLLMRGRMDLIDLTTFFLYISTFITPIRKLSAFVEQFMQGMAGFKRFVALMRVEPDIQDEPDAQELTDVKGDIRVEDVTFRYEPSDPPVLEHVTLHVRPGETVAVVGPSGGGKSTLCQLIPRFYDVTEGRVLVDGKDVRTLTQHSLRANIGIVQQDVFLFAGTIYDNIRYGRPDATEAEIVEAAKRAEIYDDILDMPDGFQTQVGERGAMLSGGQKQRVSIARIFLKNPPVLILDEATSALDSVTEARIQSAFDELAKGRTTLIIAHRLSTIRSASRILVIDGNGIQEEGTHEELMAKDGEYAQLYLAQKSVSV
;
A
#
# COMPACT_ATOMS: atom_id res chain seq x y z
N MET A 1 -16.25 11.57 -13.60
CA MET A 1 -15.08 11.94 -14.43
C MET A 1 -13.74 11.36 -13.95
N LYS A 2 -13.48 11.19 -12.65
CA LYS A 2 -12.19 10.64 -12.14
C LYS A 2 -11.92 9.19 -12.58
N GLN A 3 -12.89 8.28 -12.53
CA GLN A 3 -12.72 6.88 -12.92
C GLN A 3 -12.37 6.68 -14.41
N LYS A 4 -12.90 7.51 -15.32
CA LYS A 4 -12.68 7.36 -16.76
C LYS A 4 -11.21 7.57 -17.18
N ARG A 5 -10.44 8.41 -16.46
CA ARG A 5 -9.02 8.66 -16.75
C ARG A 5 -8.13 7.42 -16.50
N TRP A 6 -8.47 6.61 -15.49
CA TRP A 6 -7.68 5.43 -15.14
C TRP A 6 -7.75 4.36 -16.22
N LYS A 7 -8.92 4.20 -16.86
CA LYS A 7 -9.14 3.18 -17.89
C LYS A 7 -8.50 3.54 -19.25
N THR A 8 -8.50 4.81 -19.62
CA THR A 8 -8.19 5.24 -21.00
C THR A 8 -6.84 5.90 -21.16
N ASP A 9 -6.32 6.55 -20.12
CA ASP A 9 -5.09 7.34 -20.24
C ASP A 9 -3.82 6.49 -20.09
N GLY A 10 -2.77 6.85 -20.84
CA GLY A 10 -1.45 6.25 -20.69
C GLY A 10 -0.77 6.68 -19.38
N TYR A 11 0.15 5.86 -18.89
CA TYR A 11 0.85 6.09 -17.63
C TYR A 11 1.48 7.49 -17.49
N LEU A 12 2.16 7.97 -18.52
CA LEU A 12 2.79 9.30 -18.50
C LEU A 12 1.77 10.43 -18.40
N ARG A 13 0.61 10.30 -19.04
CA ARG A 13 -0.46 11.30 -18.97
C ARG A 13 -1.08 11.35 -17.59
N ILE A 14 -1.30 10.19 -16.97
CA ILE A 14 -1.81 10.10 -15.61
C ILE A 14 -0.78 10.70 -14.64
N PHE A 15 0.51 10.35 -14.79
CA PHE A 15 1.59 10.89 -13.97
C PHE A 15 1.66 12.43 -14.08
N ALA A 16 1.68 12.95 -15.29
CA ALA A 16 1.68 14.39 -15.54
C ALA A 16 0.46 15.13 -14.96
N SER A 17 -0.68 14.43 -14.81
CA SER A 17 -1.88 15.04 -14.24
C SER A 17 -1.75 15.43 -12.77
N TYR A 18 -0.83 14.79 -12.01
CA TYR A 18 -0.56 15.12 -10.61
C TYR A 18 0.25 16.40 -10.41
N TYR A 19 0.92 16.92 -11.46
CA TYR A 19 1.57 18.24 -11.41
C TYR A 19 0.56 19.38 -11.53
N ARG A 20 -0.61 19.16 -12.12
CA ARG A 20 -1.61 20.22 -12.36
C ARG A 20 -2.00 21.02 -11.12
N PRO A 21 -2.32 20.41 -9.96
CA PRO A 21 -2.65 21.16 -8.75
C PRO A 21 -1.47 21.99 -8.22
N HIS A 22 -0.23 21.55 -8.52
CA HIS A 22 1.01 22.09 -7.97
C HIS A 22 1.90 22.79 -9.01
N TRP A 23 1.35 23.15 -10.18
CA TRP A 23 2.11 23.69 -11.31
C TRP A 23 2.97 24.91 -10.95
N LYS A 24 2.51 25.74 -9.99
CA LYS A 24 3.26 26.94 -9.55
C LYS A 24 4.59 26.55 -8.89
N LEU A 25 4.58 25.51 -8.06
CA LEU A 25 5.80 25.01 -7.43
C LEU A 25 6.74 24.39 -8.47
N PHE A 26 6.19 23.60 -9.40
CA PHE A 26 6.96 23.01 -10.49
C PHE A 26 7.63 24.07 -11.37
N VAL A 27 6.92 25.13 -11.75
CA VAL A 27 7.51 26.23 -12.54
C VAL A 27 8.57 26.99 -11.75
N LEU A 28 8.34 27.26 -10.46
CA LEU A 28 9.34 27.90 -9.60
C LEU A 28 10.62 27.07 -9.55
N ASP A 29 10.51 25.77 -9.36
CA ASP A 29 11.61 24.81 -9.33
C ASP A 29 12.41 24.84 -10.64
N MET A 30 11.74 24.73 -11.79
CA MET A 30 12.36 24.78 -13.12
C MET A 30 13.03 26.13 -13.42
N VAL A 31 12.44 27.24 -12.98
CA VAL A 31 13.04 28.58 -13.16
C VAL A 31 14.32 28.73 -12.32
N CYS A 32 14.28 28.30 -11.05
CA CYS A 32 15.48 28.31 -10.20
C CYS A 32 16.56 27.37 -10.76
N ALA A 33 16.19 26.19 -11.26
CA ALA A 33 17.10 25.26 -11.93
C ALA A 33 17.77 25.90 -13.16
N LEU A 34 17.00 26.61 -13.99
CA LEU A 34 17.54 27.35 -15.12
C LEU A 34 18.53 28.44 -14.68
N CYS A 35 18.21 29.20 -13.63
CA CYS A 35 19.10 30.22 -13.10
C CYS A 35 20.42 29.63 -12.61
N ILE A 36 20.40 28.50 -11.94
CA ILE A 36 21.61 27.76 -11.51
C ILE A 36 22.45 27.38 -12.74
N CYS A 37 21.82 26.77 -13.77
CA CYS A 37 22.53 26.40 -15.01
C CYS A 37 23.17 27.60 -15.68
N LEU A 38 22.50 28.76 -15.73
CA LEU A 38 23.03 29.99 -16.34
C LEU A 38 24.24 30.50 -15.58
N VAL A 39 24.24 30.48 -14.24
CA VAL A 39 25.41 30.87 -13.43
C VAL A 39 26.58 29.92 -13.68
N ASP A 40 26.33 28.60 -13.74
CA ASP A 40 27.39 27.60 -13.99
C ASP A 40 27.99 27.72 -15.40
N LEU A 41 27.18 28.04 -16.40
CA LEU A 41 27.64 28.23 -17.77
C LEU A 41 28.35 29.57 -17.96
N ALA A 42 27.92 30.62 -17.24
CA ALA A 42 28.51 31.96 -17.34
C ALA A 42 29.88 32.06 -16.67
N PHE A 43 30.11 31.31 -15.58
CA PHE A 43 31.36 31.41 -14.80
C PHE A 43 32.63 31.20 -15.63
N PRO A 44 32.79 30.15 -16.44
CA PRO A 44 33.97 29.96 -17.26
C PRO A 44 34.14 31.05 -18.34
N ILE A 45 33.03 31.55 -18.94
CA ILE A 45 33.07 32.64 -19.95
C ILE A 45 33.58 33.94 -19.32
N VAL A 46 33.01 34.34 -18.16
CA VAL A 46 33.39 35.56 -17.46
C VAL A 46 34.81 35.45 -16.93
N SER A 47 35.22 34.28 -16.45
CA SER A 47 36.61 34.02 -16.03
C SER A 47 37.57 34.19 -17.20
N ARG A 48 37.23 33.60 -18.37
CA ARG A 48 38.01 33.77 -19.61
C ARG A 48 38.15 35.23 -20.02
N PHE A 49 37.03 35.96 -20.09
CA PHE A 49 37.02 37.39 -20.41
C PHE A 49 37.91 38.20 -19.44
N SER A 50 37.80 37.90 -18.15
CA SER A 50 38.60 38.58 -17.12
C SER A 50 40.10 38.34 -17.30
N MET A 51 40.51 37.12 -17.60
CA MET A 51 41.91 36.72 -17.82
C MET A 51 42.48 37.21 -19.16
N GLN A 52 41.67 37.24 -20.23
CA GLN A 52 42.15 37.68 -21.55
C GLN A 52 42.13 39.17 -21.78
N THR A 53 41.19 39.89 -21.12
CA THR A 53 40.96 41.30 -21.44
C THR A 53 41.27 42.23 -20.25
N LEU A 54 40.72 41.96 -19.06
CA LEU A 54 40.79 42.88 -17.94
C LEU A 54 42.16 42.88 -17.27
N LEU A 55 42.77 41.72 -17.06
CA LEU A 55 44.08 41.63 -16.40
C LEU A 55 45.21 42.18 -17.29
N PRO A 56 45.35 41.80 -18.58
CA PRO A 56 46.39 42.37 -19.44
C PRO A 56 46.22 43.86 -19.69
N GLY A 57 44.93 44.31 -19.73
CA GLY A 57 44.60 45.73 -19.88
C GLY A 57 44.78 46.55 -18.59
N GLN A 58 45.26 45.95 -17.49
CA GLN A 58 45.42 46.60 -16.17
C GLN A 58 44.14 47.31 -15.67
N MET A 59 42.96 46.78 -16.08
CA MET A 59 41.66 47.36 -15.73
C MET A 59 41.21 46.87 -14.34
N PHE A 60 41.98 47.15 -13.29
CA PHE A 60 41.80 46.61 -11.94
C PHE A 60 40.41 46.86 -11.37
N THR A 61 39.88 48.08 -11.52
CA THR A 61 38.52 48.39 -11.02
C THR A 61 37.46 47.55 -11.70
N ALA A 62 37.51 47.41 -13.03
CA ALA A 62 36.57 46.57 -13.77
C ALA A 62 36.71 45.10 -13.39
N PHE A 63 37.95 44.63 -13.21
CA PHE A 63 38.21 43.25 -12.76
C PHE A 63 37.56 42.96 -11.39
N PHE A 64 37.78 43.83 -10.38
CA PHE A 64 37.20 43.61 -9.06
C PHE A 64 35.67 43.77 -9.06
N VAL A 65 35.09 44.64 -9.88
CA VAL A 65 33.64 44.73 -10.06
C VAL A 65 33.08 43.43 -10.65
N VAL A 66 33.69 42.88 -11.69
CA VAL A 66 33.28 41.61 -12.29
C VAL A 66 33.38 40.47 -11.27
N MET A 67 34.46 40.41 -10.47
CA MET A 67 34.61 39.42 -9.40
C MET A 67 33.55 39.58 -8.32
N ALA A 68 33.19 40.79 -7.93
CA ALA A 68 32.13 41.07 -6.98
C ALA A 68 30.75 40.65 -7.52
N VAL A 69 30.48 40.91 -8.82
CA VAL A 69 29.24 40.44 -9.50
C VAL A 69 29.18 38.93 -9.53
N LEU A 70 30.28 38.25 -9.85
CA LEU A 70 30.35 36.77 -9.80
C LEU A 70 30.12 36.25 -8.39
N ALA A 71 30.72 36.83 -7.37
CA ALA A 71 30.48 36.46 -5.98
C ALA A 71 29.00 36.64 -5.60
N GLY A 72 28.38 37.75 -6.01
CA GLY A 72 26.93 37.96 -5.85
C GLY A 72 26.08 36.93 -6.58
N ALA A 73 26.47 36.53 -7.80
CA ALA A 73 25.78 35.46 -8.54
C ALA A 73 25.86 34.11 -7.83
N TYR A 74 27.00 33.80 -7.17
CA TYR A 74 27.11 32.57 -6.35
C TYR A 74 26.28 32.61 -5.08
N VAL A 75 26.16 33.77 -4.43
CA VAL A 75 25.22 33.95 -3.30
C VAL A 75 23.80 33.73 -3.77
N LEU A 76 23.41 34.32 -4.90
CA LEU A 76 22.07 34.12 -5.50
C LEU A 76 21.85 32.66 -5.90
N LYS A 77 22.85 31.99 -6.48
CA LYS A 77 22.83 30.56 -6.76
C LYS A 77 22.56 29.74 -5.49
N GLY A 78 23.18 30.08 -4.36
CA GLY A 78 22.92 29.47 -3.06
C GLY A 78 21.45 29.61 -2.63
N CYS A 79 20.85 30.80 -2.84
CA CYS A 79 19.43 31.03 -2.60
C CYS A 79 18.54 30.14 -3.51
N PHE A 80 18.88 30.03 -4.79
CA PHE A 80 18.15 29.15 -5.71
C PHE A 80 18.26 27.68 -5.32
N TYR A 81 19.44 27.23 -4.87
CA TYR A 81 19.62 25.88 -4.33
C TYR A 81 18.73 25.63 -3.11
N TYR A 82 18.63 26.59 -2.21
CA TYR A 82 17.72 26.50 -1.07
C TYR A 82 16.26 26.36 -1.53
N ILE A 83 15.85 27.18 -2.50
CA ILE A 83 14.48 27.13 -3.05
C ILE A 83 14.20 25.77 -3.67
N ILE A 84 15.06 25.25 -4.54
CA ILE A 84 14.91 23.95 -5.18
C ILE A 84 14.84 22.84 -4.12
N THR A 85 15.79 22.83 -3.19
CA THR A 85 15.83 21.78 -2.17
C THR A 85 14.58 21.79 -1.30
N TYR A 86 14.09 22.94 -0.86
CA TYR A 86 12.93 23.02 0.00
C TYR A 86 11.61 22.87 -0.77
N TRP A 87 11.39 23.72 -1.78
CA TRP A 87 10.12 23.77 -2.50
C TRP A 87 9.96 22.63 -3.50
N GLY A 88 11.04 22.13 -4.09
CA GLY A 88 11.04 20.96 -4.96
C GLY A 88 10.67 19.69 -4.18
N HIS A 89 11.29 19.44 -3.02
CA HIS A 89 10.88 18.31 -2.17
C HIS A 89 9.44 18.47 -1.67
N LEU A 90 9.01 19.71 -1.33
CA LEU A 90 7.62 19.98 -0.94
C LEU A 90 6.63 19.67 -2.08
N LEU A 91 7.01 19.90 -3.34
CA LEU A 91 6.23 19.46 -4.51
C LEU A 91 6.04 17.94 -4.49
N GLY A 92 7.15 17.20 -4.31
CA GLY A 92 7.11 15.73 -4.19
C GLY A 92 6.18 15.25 -3.08
N VAL A 93 6.32 15.80 -1.86
CA VAL A 93 5.48 15.46 -0.70
C VAL A 93 3.99 15.74 -0.95
N ARG A 94 3.66 16.86 -1.61
CA ARG A 94 2.25 17.16 -1.96
C ARG A 94 1.69 16.18 -2.98
N MET A 95 2.45 15.84 -4.00
CA MET A 95 2.05 14.84 -5.00
C MET A 95 1.87 13.47 -4.35
N GLU A 96 2.77 13.09 -3.46
CA GLU A 96 2.67 11.84 -2.68
C GLU A 96 1.38 11.80 -1.86
N ALA A 97 1.08 12.88 -1.15
CA ALA A 97 -0.15 12.97 -0.36
C ALA A 97 -1.41 12.83 -1.22
N ASP A 98 -1.42 13.42 -2.42
CA ASP A 98 -2.56 13.30 -3.35
C ASP A 98 -2.69 11.88 -3.90
N ILE A 99 -1.57 11.25 -4.31
CA ILE A 99 -1.55 9.86 -4.80
C ILE A 99 -1.99 8.90 -3.68
N ARG A 100 -1.47 9.10 -2.46
CA ARG A 100 -1.84 8.26 -1.28
C ARG A 100 -3.32 8.38 -0.97
N ARG A 101 -3.87 9.58 -1.01
CA ARG A 101 -5.31 9.82 -0.78
C ARG A 101 -6.16 9.14 -1.84
N ASP A 102 -5.83 9.31 -3.13
CA ASP A 102 -6.57 8.66 -4.22
C ASP A 102 -6.51 7.13 -4.07
N LEU A 103 -5.33 6.58 -3.74
CA LEU A 103 -5.12 5.14 -3.53
C LEU A 103 -5.93 4.61 -2.34
N PHE A 104 -5.83 5.28 -1.19
CA PHE A 104 -6.53 4.86 0.03
C PHE A 104 -8.05 4.95 -0.14
N SER A 105 -8.55 6.03 -0.76
CA SER A 105 -9.98 6.17 -1.08
C SER A 105 -10.46 5.05 -2.00
N HIS A 106 -9.70 4.74 -3.06
CA HIS A 106 -10.05 3.65 -3.96
C HIS A 106 -10.07 2.29 -3.27
N MET A 107 -9.08 2.04 -2.37
CA MET A 107 -9.07 0.80 -1.58
C MET A 107 -10.31 0.66 -0.69
N GLN A 108 -10.90 1.75 -0.17
CA GLN A 108 -12.15 1.65 0.60
C GLN A 108 -13.36 1.27 -0.25
N ASP A 109 -13.31 1.50 -1.56
CA ASP A 109 -14.38 1.18 -2.49
C ASP A 109 -14.32 -0.28 -3.02
N LEU A 110 -13.19 -0.99 -2.80
CA LEU A 110 -12.98 -2.34 -3.32
C LEU A 110 -13.79 -3.39 -2.54
N SER A 111 -14.24 -4.43 -3.25
CA SER A 111 -15.07 -5.52 -2.72
C SER A 111 -14.28 -6.50 -1.84
N PHE A 112 -14.95 -7.30 -1.04
CA PHE A 112 -14.36 -8.33 -0.19
C PHE A 112 -13.48 -9.31 -0.97
N SER A 113 -13.93 -9.75 -2.14
CA SER A 113 -13.19 -10.63 -3.06
C SER A 113 -11.77 -10.16 -3.36
N PHE A 114 -11.55 -8.84 -3.43
CA PHE A 114 -10.23 -8.26 -3.62
C PHE A 114 -9.34 -8.50 -2.40
N TYR A 115 -9.86 -8.33 -1.18
CA TYR A 115 -9.10 -8.48 0.07
C TYR A 115 -8.78 -9.95 0.37
N ASP A 116 -9.65 -10.89 -0.03
CA ASP A 116 -9.39 -12.32 0.10
C ASP A 116 -8.23 -12.79 -0.78
N LYS A 117 -8.09 -12.17 -1.97
CA LYS A 117 -7.03 -12.51 -2.93
C LYS A 117 -5.70 -11.79 -2.67
N ASN A 118 -5.70 -10.69 -1.92
CA ASN A 118 -4.54 -9.82 -1.74
C ASN A 118 -4.09 -9.74 -0.28
N ARG A 119 -2.82 -10.01 -0.03
CA ARG A 119 -2.24 -9.92 1.32
C ARG A 119 -2.10 -8.46 1.75
N THR A 120 -2.54 -8.14 2.97
CA THR A 120 -2.46 -6.80 3.56
C THR A 120 -1.05 -6.20 3.50
N GLY A 121 0.00 -6.99 3.77
CA GLY A 121 1.38 -6.52 3.70
C GLY A 121 1.81 -6.05 2.31
N GLN A 122 1.29 -6.68 1.23
CA GLN A 122 1.54 -6.23 -0.14
C GLN A 122 0.86 -4.89 -0.43
N LEU A 123 -0.37 -4.71 0.06
CA LEU A 123 -1.10 -3.45 -0.09
C LEU A 123 -0.42 -2.32 0.69
N MET A 124 0.04 -2.58 1.91
CA MET A 124 0.83 -1.62 2.70
C MET A 124 2.10 -1.20 1.97
N SER A 125 2.85 -2.13 1.38
CA SER A 125 4.05 -1.82 0.59
C SER A 125 3.76 -0.89 -0.58
N ARG A 126 2.57 -0.98 -1.19
CA ARG A 126 2.14 -0.07 -2.28
C ARG A 126 1.83 1.33 -1.78
N VAL A 127 1.24 1.44 -0.57
CA VAL A 127 0.88 2.74 0.05
C VAL A 127 2.10 3.48 0.62
N THR A 128 3.21 2.76 0.88
CA THR A 128 4.43 3.31 1.47
C THR A 128 5.61 3.29 0.51
N GLY A 129 6.19 2.13 0.25
CA GLY A 129 7.43 1.98 -0.53
C GLY A 129 7.30 2.40 -2.00
N ASP A 130 6.23 1.98 -2.68
CA ASP A 130 6.03 2.37 -4.09
C ASP A 130 5.81 3.88 -4.22
N LEU A 131 5.11 4.51 -3.26
CA LEU A 131 4.87 5.95 -3.27
C LEU A 131 6.16 6.75 -3.08
N PHE A 132 7.07 6.30 -2.23
CA PHE A 132 8.38 6.92 -2.08
C PHE A 132 9.15 6.95 -3.41
N GLU A 133 9.23 5.82 -4.11
CA GLU A 133 9.92 5.75 -5.41
C GLU A 133 9.25 6.63 -6.49
N ILE A 134 7.92 6.74 -6.45
CA ILE A 134 7.16 7.63 -7.34
C ILE A 134 7.47 9.10 -7.04
N THR A 135 7.55 9.46 -5.77
CA THR A 135 7.83 10.83 -5.31
C THR A 135 9.23 11.28 -5.69
N GLU A 136 10.23 10.41 -5.47
CA GLU A 136 11.60 10.65 -5.90
C GLU A 136 11.69 10.89 -7.42
N LEU A 137 10.99 10.09 -8.21
CA LEU A 137 10.90 10.31 -9.66
C LEU A 137 10.20 11.62 -10.00
N ALA A 138 9.13 11.96 -9.29
CA ALA A 138 8.34 13.15 -9.58
C ALA A 138 9.11 14.45 -9.31
N HIS A 139 9.96 14.48 -8.29
CA HIS A 139 10.76 15.64 -7.97
C HIS A 139 12.06 15.66 -8.79
N HIS A 140 12.93 14.69 -8.59
CA HIS A 140 14.26 14.68 -9.20
C HIS A 140 14.24 14.39 -10.71
N GLY A 141 13.23 13.65 -11.20
CA GLY A 141 13.18 13.23 -12.60
C GLY A 141 13.23 14.39 -13.60
N PRO A 142 12.25 15.28 -13.60
CA PRO A 142 12.23 16.44 -14.50
C PRO A 142 13.38 17.42 -14.23
N GLU A 143 13.72 17.66 -12.95
CA GLU A 143 14.78 18.58 -12.54
C GLU A 143 16.15 18.13 -13.07
N ASP A 144 16.56 16.89 -12.77
CA ASP A 144 17.87 16.38 -13.17
C ASP A 144 18.01 16.25 -14.68
N LEU A 145 16.94 15.85 -15.38
CA LEU A 145 16.93 15.82 -16.84
C LEU A 145 17.09 17.22 -17.45
N PHE A 146 16.37 18.21 -16.89
CA PHE A 146 16.38 19.59 -17.35
C PHE A 146 17.75 20.24 -17.11
N ILE A 147 18.25 20.21 -15.87
CA ILE A 147 19.56 20.76 -15.50
C ILE A 147 20.67 20.11 -16.34
N SER A 148 20.69 18.78 -16.38
CA SER A 148 21.76 18.06 -17.08
C SER A 148 21.76 18.32 -18.58
N SER A 149 20.58 18.36 -19.21
CA SER A 149 20.48 18.63 -20.65
C SER A 149 20.95 20.06 -20.99
N ILE A 150 20.49 21.05 -20.24
CA ILE A 150 20.87 22.46 -20.49
C ILE A 150 22.36 22.67 -20.23
N THR A 151 22.89 22.13 -19.12
CA THR A 151 24.31 22.29 -18.78
C THR A 151 25.22 21.63 -19.81
N ILE A 152 24.93 20.39 -20.23
CA ILE A 152 25.75 19.67 -21.23
C ILE A 152 25.69 20.37 -22.59
N LEU A 153 24.48 20.69 -23.09
CA LEU A 153 24.31 21.34 -24.38
C LEU A 153 24.88 22.77 -24.37
N GLY A 154 24.63 23.52 -23.30
CA GLY A 154 25.16 24.88 -23.13
C GLY A 154 26.68 24.90 -23.09
N ALA A 155 27.30 24.06 -22.27
CA ALA A 155 28.76 23.94 -22.21
C ALA A 155 29.36 23.56 -23.57
N PHE A 156 28.72 22.62 -24.29
CA PHE A 156 29.14 22.25 -25.64
C PHE A 156 29.08 23.42 -26.62
N CYS A 157 27.96 24.11 -26.68
CA CYS A 157 27.81 25.27 -27.56
C CYS A 157 28.90 26.35 -27.28
N VAL A 158 29.15 26.61 -26.00
CA VAL A 158 30.20 27.58 -25.65
C VAL A 158 31.60 27.09 -26.02
N MET A 159 31.94 25.83 -25.74
CA MET A 159 33.23 25.25 -26.13
C MET A 159 33.46 25.27 -27.65
N LEU A 160 32.40 25.06 -28.45
CA LEU A 160 32.48 25.21 -29.91
C LEU A 160 32.88 26.61 -30.36
N THR A 161 32.40 27.66 -29.65
CA THR A 161 32.76 29.04 -30.00
C THR A 161 34.21 29.42 -29.62
N ILE A 162 34.79 28.69 -28.65
CA ILE A 162 36.21 28.93 -28.22
C ILE A 162 37.15 28.20 -29.17
N ARG A 163 37.02 26.86 -29.30
CA ARG A 163 37.81 26.00 -30.19
C ARG A 163 37.02 24.75 -30.58
N TRP A 164 36.45 24.76 -31.76
CA TRP A 164 35.59 23.71 -32.26
C TRP A 164 36.29 22.33 -32.36
N GLU A 165 37.61 22.33 -32.73
CA GLU A 165 38.38 21.09 -32.86
C GLU A 165 38.49 20.36 -31.51
N LEU A 166 38.83 21.10 -30.44
CA LEU A 166 38.93 20.52 -29.10
C LEU A 166 37.57 20.14 -28.54
N ALA A 167 36.53 20.95 -28.79
CA ALA A 167 35.16 20.65 -28.38
C ALA A 167 34.66 19.33 -28.99
N LEU A 168 34.88 19.10 -30.27
CA LEU A 168 34.49 17.85 -30.95
C LEU A 168 35.22 16.62 -30.38
N ILE A 169 36.48 16.74 -30.02
CA ILE A 169 37.26 15.64 -29.43
C ILE A 169 36.71 15.32 -28.01
N VAL A 170 36.45 16.33 -27.20
CA VAL A 170 35.81 16.16 -25.87
C VAL A 170 34.48 15.42 -26.01
N PHE A 171 33.66 15.86 -26.97
CA PHE A 171 32.35 15.24 -27.20
C PHE A 171 32.43 13.85 -27.84
N ALA A 172 33.47 13.50 -28.57
CA ALA A 172 33.69 12.14 -29.08
C ALA A 172 33.94 11.10 -27.97
N VAL A 173 34.41 11.52 -26.81
CA VAL A 173 34.58 10.65 -25.65
C VAL A 173 33.23 10.33 -24.98
N ILE A 174 32.23 11.23 -25.06
CA ILE A 174 30.93 11.07 -24.39
C ILE A 174 30.16 9.82 -24.84
N PRO A 175 30.04 9.49 -26.14
CA PRO A 175 29.39 8.27 -26.56
C PRO A 175 30.05 6.99 -26.03
N LEU A 176 31.39 6.95 -25.97
CA LEU A 176 32.13 5.83 -25.38
C LEU A 176 31.85 5.70 -23.89
N PHE A 177 31.78 6.80 -23.21
CA PHE A 177 31.42 6.87 -21.79
C PHE A 177 29.97 6.40 -21.54
N ILE A 178 29.01 6.83 -22.36
CA ILE A 178 27.61 6.40 -22.29
C ILE A 178 27.50 4.90 -22.54
N LEU A 179 28.22 4.38 -23.55
CA LEU A 179 28.23 2.95 -23.85
C LEU A 179 28.78 2.14 -22.66
N PHE A 180 29.93 2.55 -22.11
CA PHE A 180 30.52 1.93 -20.92
C PHE A 180 29.53 1.94 -19.74
N THR A 181 28.98 3.10 -19.42
CA THR A 181 28.03 3.29 -18.33
C THR A 181 26.81 2.37 -18.51
N THR A 182 26.25 2.30 -19.72
CA THR A 182 25.09 1.47 -20.03
C THR A 182 25.36 -0.02 -19.84
N LEU A 183 26.53 -0.50 -20.31
CA LEU A 183 26.94 -1.90 -20.19
C LEU A 183 27.18 -2.30 -18.72
N CYS A 184 27.92 -1.47 -17.98
CA CYS A 184 28.20 -1.70 -16.56
C CYS A 184 26.92 -1.67 -15.73
N ARG A 185 26.00 -0.76 -16.05
CA ARG A 185 24.73 -0.62 -15.35
C ARG A 185 23.85 -1.85 -15.50
N LYS A 186 23.73 -2.42 -16.71
CA LYS A 186 23.00 -3.69 -16.91
C LYS A 186 23.54 -4.81 -16.00
N ARG A 187 24.86 -4.89 -15.84
CA ARG A 187 25.49 -5.88 -14.96
C ARG A 187 25.19 -5.60 -13.48
N MET A 188 25.29 -4.34 -13.07
CA MET A 188 24.98 -3.92 -11.70
C MET A 188 23.50 -4.15 -11.35
N MET A 189 22.57 -3.84 -12.28
CA MET A 189 21.14 -4.10 -12.10
C MET A 189 20.82 -5.57 -11.90
N ARG A 190 21.42 -6.48 -12.68
CA ARG A 190 21.25 -7.93 -12.50
C ARG A 190 21.72 -8.36 -11.10
N ALA A 191 22.90 -7.90 -10.69
CA ALA A 191 23.44 -8.20 -9.36
C ALA A 191 22.56 -7.60 -8.25
N SER A 192 22.00 -6.40 -8.42
CA SER A 192 21.06 -5.78 -7.48
C SER A 192 19.77 -6.59 -7.33
N THR A 193 19.22 -7.09 -8.46
CA THR A 193 18.03 -7.96 -8.44
C THR A 193 18.30 -9.26 -7.67
N GLU A 194 19.50 -9.86 -7.86
CA GLU A 194 19.90 -11.04 -7.11
C GLU A 194 20.00 -10.77 -5.59
N VAL A 195 20.60 -9.63 -5.21
CA VAL A 195 20.65 -9.19 -3.79
C VAL A 195 19.23 -9.04 -3.22
N LYS A 196 18.31 -8.40 -3.95
CA LYS A 196 16.92 -8.23 -3.51
C LYS A 196 16.22 -9.58 -3.34
N ALA A 197 16.44 -10.53 -4.25
CA ALA A 197 15.87 -11.88 -4.16
C ALA A 197 16.41 -12.65 -2.92
N LYS A 198 17.73 -12.55 -2.63
CA LYS A 198 18.29 -13.18 -1.44
C LYS A 198 17.86 -12.51 -0.14
N LEU A 199 17.68 -11.19 -0.15
CA LEU A 199 17.12 -10.46 0.99
C LEU A 199 15.66 -10.88 1.29
N ALA A 200 14.86 -11.10 0.24
CA ALA A 200 13.51 -11.62 0.41
C ALA A 200 13.52 -13.03 1.03
N GLY A 201 14.50 -13.87 0.68
CA GLY A 201 14.72 -15.16 1.34
C GLY A 201 15.03 -15.04 2.84
N ILE A 202 15.95 -14.13 3.21
CA ILE A 202 16.24 -13.84 4.63
C ILE A 202 14.99 -13.39 5.37
N ASN A 203 14.22 -12.45 4.79
CA ASN A 203 13.00 -11.94 5.42
C ASN A 203 12.00 -13.09 5.67
N GLY A 204 11.85 -14.03 4.72
CA GLY A 204 10.99 -15.19 4.88
C GLY A 204 11.46 -16.12 6.00
N GLU A 205 12.77 -16.41 6.10
CA GLU A 205 13.31 -17.21 7.19
C GLU A 205 13.14 -16.53 8.55
N VAL A 206 13.42 -15.23 8.64
CA VAL A 206 13.24 -14.46 9.88
C VAL A 206 11.76 -14.42 10.30
N GLU A 207 10.85 -14.17 9.37
CA GLU A 207 9.40 -14.19 9.64
C GLU A 207 8.95 -15.55 10.14
N SER A 208 9.39 -16.64 9.49
CA SER A 208 9.08 -18.01 9.88
C SER A 208 9.62 -18.34 11.27
N SER A 209 10.90 -18.03 11.52
CA SER A 209 11.56 -18.33 12.80
C SER A 209 10.97 -17.52 13.96
N ILE A 210 10.67 -16.22 13.77
CA ILE A 210 10.07 -15.39 14.80
C ILE A 210 8.64 -15.84 15.10
N SER A 211 7.84 -16.09 14.06
CA SER A 211 6.46 -16.57 14.21
C SER A 211 6.40 -17.95 14.86
N GLY A 212 7.36 -18.83 14.51
CA GLY A 212 7.51 -20.18 15.05
C GLY A 212 8.32 -20.27 16.35
N MET A 213 8.75 -19.16 16.96
CA MET A 213 9.69 -19.18 18.09
C MET A 213 9.21 -20.00 19.29
N ARG A 214 7.91 -19.98 19.59
CA ARG A 214 7.33 -20.81 20.66
C ARG A 214 7.51 -22.30 20.35
N THR A 215 7.29 -22.70 19.10
CA THR A 215 7.48 -24.10 18.65
C THR A 215 8.96 -24.47 18.69
N ALA A 216 9.85 -23.63 18.15
CA ALA A 216 11.28 -23.87 18.17
C ALA A 216 11.79 -24.10 19.62
N LYS A 217 11.35 -23.27 20.57
CA LYS A 217 11.68 -23.43 22.00
C LYS A 217 11.05 -24.66 22.62
N ALA A 218 9.79 -24.97 22.29
CA ALA A 218 9.12 -26.17 22.83
C ALA A 218 9.81 -27.47 22.40
N PHE A 219 10.44 -27.50 21.24
CA PHE A 219 11.21 -28.65 20.73
C PHE A 219 12.72 -28.52 20.94
N ALA A 220 13.20 -27.46 21.64
CA ALA A 220 14.64 -27.18 21.86
C ALA A 220 15.45 -27.17 20.53
N ASN A 221 14.90 -26.57 19.47
CA ASN A 221 15.41 -26.66 18.09
C ASN A 221 15.99 -25.33 17.59
N GLU A 222 16.38 -24.42 18.49
CA GLU A 222 16.91 -23.08 18.15
C GLU A 222 18.17 -23.15 17.30
N ALA A 223 19.00 -24.18 17.51
CA ALA A 223 20.22 -24.38 16.73
C ALA A 223 19.91 -24.67 15.24
N ALA A 224 18.84 -25.42 14.96
CA ALA A 224 18.42 -25.71 13.59
C ALA A 224 17.88 -24.44 12.88
N GLU A 225 17.12 -23.61 13.58
CA GLU A 225 16.65 -22.33 13.06
C GLU A 225 17.82 -21.36 12.79
N SER A 226 18.78 -21.27 13.71
CA SER A 226 20.02 -20.50 13.49
C SER A 226 20.80 -20.96 12.26
N ALA A 227 20.92 -22.27 12.06
CA ALA A 227 21.63 -22.83 10.90
C ALA A 227 20.92 -22.49 9.56
N LYS A 228 19.59 -22.50 9.52
CA LYS A 228 18.82 -22.05 8.33
C LYS A 228 19.07 -20.57 8.02
N PHE A 229 19.00 -19.73 9.07
CA PHE A 229 19.29 -18.30 8.93
C PHE A 229 20.73 -18.07 8.42
N ASP A 230 21.73 -18.75 8.98
CA ASP A 230 23.13 -18.63 8.56
C ASP A 230 23.31 -19.00 7.09
N GLN A 231 22.64 -20.05 6.63
CA GLN A 231 22.67 -20.45 5.21
C GLN A 231 22.08 -19.37 4.30
N ALA A 232 20.92 -18.80 4.67
CA ALA A 232 20.29 -17.71 3.91
C ALA A 232 21.18 -16.46 3.92
N ASN A 233 21.77 -16.13 5.07
CA ASN A 233 22.66 -14.98 5.23
C ASN A 233 23.96 -15.12 4.43
N ASP A 234 24.53 -16.33 4.35
CA ASP A 234 25.70 -16.60 3.50
C ASP A 234 25.40 -16.44 2.01
N GLN A 235 24.24 -16.89 1.56
CA GLN A 235 23.78 -16.66 0.18
C GLN A 235 23.62 -15.18 -0.12
N PHE A 236 23.02 -14.41 0.78
CA PHE A 236 22.90 -12.95 0.66
C PHE A 236 24.27 -12.27 0.62
N ARG A 237 25.20 -12.67 1.51
CA ARG A 237 26.58 -12.18 1.54
C ARG A 237 27.31 -12.43 0.23
N GLY A 238 27.10 -13.61 -0.37
CA GLY A 238 27.61 -13.96 -1.70
C GLY A 238 27.07 -13.05 -2.80
N ALA A 239 25.75 -12.87 -2.87
CA ALA A 239 25.09 -11.97 -3.83
C ALA A 239 25.57 -10.52 -3.65
N LYS A 240 25.67 -10.03 -2.43
CA LYS A 240 26.14 -8.68 -2.12
C LYS A 240 27.59 -8.45 -2.52
N ARG A 241 28.45 -9.46 -2.37
CA ARG A 241 29.84 -9.43 -2.90
C ARG A 241 29.84 -9.28 -4.43
N GLY A 242 28.97 -9.99 -5.14
CA GLY A 242 28.77 -9.86 -6.58
C GLY A 242 28.35 -8.44 -7.00
N TYR A 243 27.40 -7.88 -6.28
CA TYR A 243 26.94 -6.50 -6.49
C TYR A 243 28.05 -5.47 -6.28
N TYR A 244 28.79 -5.56 -5.16
CA TYR A 244 29.89 -4.63 -4.88
C TYR A 244 31.05 -4.76 -5.89
N ARG A 245 31.31 -5.95 -6.42
CA ARG A 245 32.27 -6.11 -7.52
C ARG A 245 31.82 -5.38 -8.79
N ALA A 246 30.56 -5.50 -9.15
CA ALA A 246 29.99 -4.78 -10.31
C ALA A 246 29.99 -3.26 -10.08
N MET A 247 29.65 -2.82 -8.87
CA MET A 247 29.67 -1.40 -8.47
C MET A 247 31.08 -0.82 -8.48
N ALA A 248 32.06 -1.54 -7.94
CA ALA A 248 33.45 -1.11 -7.94
C ALA A 248 33.98 -0.93 -9.38
N PHE A 249 33.68 -1.88 -10.27
CA PHE A 249 34.07 -1.77 -11.69
C PHE A 249 33.41 -0.58 -12.37
N TYR A 250 32.12 -0.34 -12.11
CA TYR A 250 31.41 0.83 -12.61
C TYR A 250 32.02 2.16 -12.12
N GLN A 251 32.25 2.29 -10.80
CA GLN A 251 32.81 3.52 -10.24
C GLN A 251 34.26 3.78 -10.71
N SER A 252 35.09 2.73 -10.70
CA SER A 252 36.48 2.86 -11.20
C SER A 252 36.54 3.26 -12.67
N GLY A 253 35.65 2.69 -13.50
CA GLY A 253 35.55 3.08 -14.90
C GLY A 253 35.03 4.51 -15.08
N MET A 254 34.08 4.97 -14.25
CA MET A 254 33.64 6.37 -14.24
C MET A 254 34.82 7.31 -13.97
N GLU A 255 35.60 7.06 -12.91
CA GLU A 255 36.78 7.85 -12.59
C GLU A 255 37.83 7.81 -13.69
N PHE A 256 38.06 6.64 -14.31
CA PHE A 256 38.95 6.49 -15.47
C PHE A 256 38.52 7.39 -16.63
N PHE A 257 37.23 7.33 -17.05
CA PHE A 257 36.76 8.13 -18.18
C PHE A 257 36.83 9.62 -17.90
N MET A 258 36.60 10.05 -16.65
CA MET A 258 36.73 11.44 -16.27
C MET A 258 38.18 11.91 -16.22
N GLY A 259 39.07 11.05 -15.72
CA GLY A 259 40.50 11.31 -15.74
C GLY A 259 41.06 11.38 -17.18
N ILE A 260 40.72 10.40 -18.04
CA ILE A 260 41.18 10.39 -19.43
C ILE A 260 40.66 11.57 -20.23
N LEU A 261 39.43 12.07 -19.94
CA LEU A 261 38.89 13.27 -20.56
C LEU A 261 39.80 14.50 -20.28
N SER A 262 40.23 14.64 -19.03
CA SER A 262 41.18 15.71 -18.65
C SER A 262 42.54 15.56 -19.36
N VAL A 263 43.05 14.31 -19.46
CA VAL A 263 44.30 14.03 -20.19
C VAL A 263 44.17 14.33 -21.68
N VAL A 264 43.07 13.98 -22.30
CA VAL A 264 42.78 14.29 -23.71
C VAL A 264 42.76 15.79 -23.96
N VAL A 265 42.12 16.54 -23.09
CA VAL A 265 42.08 18.01 -23.20
C VAL A 265 43.47 18.66 -23.03
N ILE A 266 44.29 18.19 -22.08
CA ILE A 266 45.66 18.66 -21.94
C ILE A 266 46.49 18.28 -23.17
N ALA A 267 46.44 17.03 -23.63
CA ALA A 267 47.24 16.55 -24.72
C ALA A 267 46.93 17.29 -26.03
N PHE A 268 45.64 17.34 -26.41
CA PHE A 268 45.23 17.95 -27.67
C PHE A 268 45.18 19.48 -27.57
N GLY A 269 44.72 20.04 -26.46
CA GLY A 269 44.77 21.50 -26.20
C GLY A 269 46.20 22.00 -26.14
N GLY A 270 47.12 21.28 -25.49
CA GLY A 270 48.54 21.55 -25.49
C GLY A 270 49.18 21.49 -26.89
N PHE A 271 48.77 20.52 -27.72
CA PHE A 271 49.18 20.46 -29.13
C PHE A 271 48.71 21.69 -29.92
N LEU A 272 47.46 22.15 -29.71
CA LEU A 272 46.95 23.35 -30.36
C LEU A 272 47.67 24.60 -29.85
N LEU A 273 48.03 24.65 -28.56
CA LEU A 273 48.82 25.72 -27.94
C LEU A 273 50.23 25.79 -28.59
N MET A 274 50.95 24.67 -28.70
CA MET A 274 52.27 24.61 -29.37
C MET A 274 52.22 25.01 -30.84
N ARG A 275 51.08 24.85 -31.50
CA ARG A 275 50.83 25.29 -32.88
C ARG A 275 50.38 26.74 -32.97
N GLY A 276 50.31 27.48 -31.88
CA GLY A 276 49.84 28.87 -31.83
C GLY A 276 48.34 29.04 -32.19
N ARG A 277 47.58 27.96 -32.19
CA ARG A 277 46.15 27.99 -32.55
C ARG A 277 45.22 28.17 -31.31
N MET A 278 45.76 28.14 -30.11
CA MET A 278 45.05 28.26 -28.86
C MET A 278 45.94 28.98 -27.83
N ASP A 279 45.37 29.67 -26.88
CA ASP A 279 46.10 30.22 -25.75
C ASP A 279 45.88 29.41 -24.44
N LEU A 280 46.69 29.72 -23.41
CA LEU A 280 46.64 29.02 -22.14
C LEU A 280 45.29 29.28 -21.40
N ILE A 281 44.71 30.45 -21.60
CA ILE A 281 43.45 30.84 -20.97
C ILE A 281 42.30 30.06 -21.59
N ASP A 282 42.32 29.86 -22.93
CA ASP A 282 41.37 28.99 -23.60
C ASP A 282 41.42 27.55 -23.04
N LEU A 283 42.64 27.02 -22.86
CA LEU A 283 42.82 25.68 -22.29
C LEU A 283 42.27 25.58 -20.87
N THR A 284 42.55 26.58 -20.03
CA THR A 284 42.00 26.66 -18.67
C THR A 284 40.49 26.75 -18.69
N THR A 285 39.90 27.48 -19.63
CA THR A 285 38.44 27.58 -19.78
C THR A 285 37.80 26.23 -20.13
N PHE A 286 38.46 25.46 -21.01
CA PHE A 286 38.00 24.08 -21.28
C PHE A 286 38.02 23.19 -20.04
N PHE A 287 39.01 23.32 -19.18
CA PHE A 287 39.07 22.63 -17.90
C PHE A 287 37.91 22.98 -16.97
N LEU A 288 37.57 24.25 -16.89
CA LEU A 288 36.42 24.70 -16.10
C LEU A 288 35.11 24.08 -16.63
N TYR A 289 34.92 24.04 -17.96
CA TYR A 289 33.73 23.42 -18.56
C TYR A 289 33.69 21.92 -18.36
N ILE A 290 34.81 21.21 -18.43
CA ILE A 290 34.83 19.77 -18.11
C ILE A 290 34.33 19.53 -16.70
N SER A 291 34.80 20.31 -15.72
CA SER A 291 34.35 20.21 -14.35
C SER A 291 32.83 20.48 -14.21
N THR A 292 32.29 21.41 -15.00
CA THR A 292 30.89 21.80 -14.98
C THR A 292 29.95 20.68 -15.47
N PHE A 293 30.31 19.88 -16.46
CA PHE A 293 29.42 18.85 -16.98
C PHE A 293 29.65 17.43 -16.45
N ILE A 294 30.66 17.21 -15.61
CA ILE A 294 30.87 15.93 -14.92
C ILE A 294 29.64 15.54 -14.07
N THR A 295 29.18 16.47 -13.23
CA THR A 295 28.02 16.25 -12.35
C THR A 295 26.73 15.94 -13.12
N PRO A 296 26.34 16.71 -14.16
CA PRO A 296 25.22 16.36 -15.03
C PRO A 296 25.29 14.96 -15.64
N ILE A 297 26.45 14.49 -16.07
CA ILE A 297 26.58 13.14 -16.63
C ILE A 297 26.32 12.07 -15.54
N ARG A 298 26.84 12.28 -14.32
CA ARG A 298 26.56 11.39 -13.18
C ARG A 298 25.06 11.36 -12.86
N LYS A 299 24.40 12.52 -12.84
CA LYS A 299 22.96 12.66 -12.58
C LYS A 299 22.12 11.94 -13.66
N LEU A 300 22.41 12.13 -14.94
CA LEU A 300 21.73 11.40 -16.01
C LEU A 300 21.91 9.88 -15.89
N SER A 301 23.08 9.42 -15.46
CA SER A 301 23.30 8.01 -15.17
C SER A 301 22.43 7.51 -14.03
N ALA A 302 22.27 8.24 -12.95
CA ALA A 302 21.41 7.88 -11.83
C ALA A 302 19.92 7.95 -12.19
N PHE A 303 19.53 8.96 -12.95
CA PHE A 303 18.15 9.21 -13.40
C PHE A 303 17.50 7.98 -14.07
N VAL A 304 18.22 7.24 -14.91
CA VAL A 304 17.65 6.06 -15.60
C VAL A 304 17.16 5.00 -14.59
N GLU A 305 17.88 4.80 -13.49
CA GLU A 305 17.47 3.84 -12.44
C GLU A 305 16.26 4.34 -11.67
N GLN A 306 16.32 5.57 -11.23
CA GLN A 306 15.22 6.24 -10.54
C GLN A 306 13.95 6.25 -11.41
N PHE A 307 14.08 6.55 -12.71
CA PHE A 307 12.98 6.47 -13.66
C PHE A 307 12.39 5.07 -13.75
N MET A 308 13.23 4.03 -13.82
CA MET A 308 12.75 2.65 -13.90
C MET A 308 12.04 2.21 -12.60
N GLN A 309 12.59 2.56 -11.45
CA GLN A 309 12.01 2.20 -10.14
C GLN A 309 10.70 2.97 -9.90
N GLY A 310 10.71 4.29 -10.04
CA GLY A 310 9.52 5.13 -9.88
C GLY A 310 8.42 4.79 -10.87
N MET A 311 8.78 4.53 -12.15
CA MET A 311 7.78 4.13 -13.16
C MET A 311 7.24 2.72 -12.90
N ALA A 312 8.04 1.79 -12.36
CA ALA A 312 7.54 0.48 -11.95
C ALA A 312 6.55 0.59 -10.78
N GLY A 313 6.87 1.40 -9.75
CA GLY A 313 5.95 1.73 -8.65
C GLY A 313 4.66 2.37 -9.18
N PHE A 314 4.80 3.35 -10.08
CA PHE A 314 3.65 4.03 -10.68
C PHE A 314 2.75 3.10 -11.51
N LYS A 315 3.33 2.14 -12.25
CA LYS A 315 2.56 1.12 -12.97
C LYS A 315 1.76 0.24 -12.01
N ARG A 316 2.35 -0.17 -10.87
CA ARG A 316 1.63 -0.95 -9.85
C ARG A 316 0.51 -0.14 -9.19
N PHE A 317 0.76 1.15 -8.91
CA PHE A 317 -0.27 2.07 -8.45
C PHE A 317 -1.44 2.17 -9.45
N VAL A 318 -1.16 2.44 -10.72
CA VAL A 318 -2.21 2.53 -11.76
C VAL A 318 -2.92 1.20 -11.96
N ALA A 319 -2.20 0.07 -11.88
CA ALA A 319 -2.83 -1.25 -11.96
C ALA A 319 -3.86 -1.44 -10.84
N LEU A 320 -3.55 -1.02 -9.61
CA LEU A 320 -4.48 -1.08 -8.49
C LEU A 320 -5.67 -0.12 -8.68
N MET A 321 -5.42 1.11 -9.14
CA MET A 321 -6.49 2.08 -9.46
C MET A 321 -7.41 1.66 -10.61
N ARG A 322 -7.01 0.66 -11.39
CA ARG A 322 -7.80 0.07 -12.48
C ARG A 322 -8.64 -1.13 -12.05
N VAL A 323 -8.41 -1.66 -10.87
CA VAL A 323 -9.27 -2.71 -10.31
C VAL A 323 -10.64 -2.10 -10.07
N GLU A 324 -11.66 -2.70 -10.65
CA GLU A 324 -13.04 -2.28 -10.43
C GLU A 324 -13.61 -3.08 -9.26
N PRO A 325 -14.36 -2.45 -8.36
CA PRO A 325 -15.10 -3.19 -7.35
C PRO A 325 -16.09 -4.15 -8.06
N ASP A 326 -16.08 -5.42 -7.67
CA ASP A 326 -17.02 -6.42 -8.23
C ASP A 326 -18.46 -6.09 -7.85
N ILE A 327 -18.65 -5.40 -6.70
CA ILE A 327 -19.95 -4.99 -6.18
C ILE A 327 -20.00 -3.47 -6.14
N GLN A 328 -20.95 -2.91 -6.88
CA GLN A 328 -21.20 -1.48 -6.93
C GLN A 328 -22.70 -1.23 -6.74
N ASP A 329 -23.03 -0.06 -6.21
CA ASP A 329 -24.42 0.37 -6.18
C ASP A 329 -24.87 0.75 -7.59
N GLU A 330 -26.05 0.30 -7.98
CA GLU A 330 -26.68 0.70 -9.24
C GLU A 330 -27.00 2.20 -9.20
N PRO A 331 -27.03 2.90 -10.34
CA PRO A 331 -27.32 4.34 -10.38
C PRO A 331 -28.66 4.72 -9.77
N ASP A 332 -29.61 3.80 -9.75
CA ASP A 332 -30.97 3.91 -9.22
C ASP A 332 -31.18 3.10 -7.93
N ALA A 333 -30.10 2.68 -7.28
CA ALA A 333 -30.16 1.93 -6.03
C ALA A 333 -30.94 2.72 -4.95
N GLN A 334 -31.86 2.00 -4.29
CA GLN A 334 -32.74 2.58 -3.28
C GLN A 334 -32.14 2.45 -1.88
N GLU A 335 -32.49 3.36 -0.99
CA GLU A 335 -32.20 3.20 0.42
C GLU A 335 -33.19 2.22 1.07
N LEU A 336 -32.67 1.38 1.96
CA LEU A 336 -33.45 0.45 2.77
C LEU A 336 -33.81 1.14 4.10
N THR A 337 -35.08 1.52 4.25
CA THR A 337 -35.63 2.20 5.43
C THR A 337 -36.72 1.35 6.08
N ASP A 338 -37.00 1.57 7.35
CA ASP A 338 -38.08 0.92 8.14
C ASP A 338 -38.05 -0.60 8.08
N VAL A 339 -36.87 -1.17 8.29
CA VAL A 339 -36.56 -2.60 8.09
C VAL A 339 -37.26 -3.47 9.13
N LYS A 340 -38.07 -4.40 8.66
CA LYS A 340 -38.73 -5.42 9.47
C LYS A 340 -37.89 -6.69 9.64
N GLY A 341 -37.01 -6.96 8.69
CA GLY A 341 -36.11 -8.09 8.72
C GLY A 341 -36.68 -9.37 8.08
N ASP A 342 -37.59 -9.28 7.10
CA ASP A 342 -37.96 -10.43 6.25
C ASP A 342 -36.81 -10.75 5.31
N ILE A 343 -36.22 -11.95 5.41
CA ILE A 343 -35.09 -12.37 4.55
C ILE A 343 -35.54 -13.53 3.70
N ARG A 344 -35.37 -13.42 2.40
CA ARG A 344 -35.64 -14.50 1.45
C ARG A 344 -34.43 -14.77 0.57
N VAL A 345 -34.06 -16.02 0.49
CA VAL A 345 -33.06 -16.55 -0.43
C VAL A 345 -33.83 -17.40 -1.41
N GLU A 346 -33.82 -17.05 -2.69
CA GLU A 346 -34.65 -17.70 -3.71
C GLU A 346 -33.77 -18.35 -4.78
N ASP A 347 -33.71 -19.66 -4.78
CA ASP A 347 -32.99 -20.51 -5.75
C ASP A 347 -31.54 -20.09 -5.95
N VAL A 348 -30.83 -19.85 -4.86
CA VAL A 348 -29.48 -19.27 -4.89
C VAL A 348 -28.44 -20.34 -5.12
N THR A 349 -27.64 -20.11 -6.18
CA THR A 349 -26.39 -20.82 -6.45
C THR A 349 -25.22 -19.82 -6.30
N PHE A 350 -24.16 -20.24 -5.63
CA PHE A 350 -22.98 -19.38 -5.43
C PHE A 350 -21.67 -20.15 -5.55
N ARG A 351 -20.70 -19.49 -6.21
CA ARG A 351 -19.29 -19.89 -6.29
C ARG A 351 -18.37 -18.67 -6.15
N TYR A 352 -17.22 -18.84 -5.48
CA TYR A 352 -16.27 -17.74 -5.30
C TYR A 352 -15.57 -17.36 -6.59
N GLU A 353 -15.23 -18.34 -7.44
CA GLU A 353 -14.68 -18.11 -8.77
C GLU A 353 -15.53 -18.83 -9.82
N PRO A 354 -15.64 -18.30 -11.05
CA PRO A 354 -16.41 -18.94 -12.11
C PRO A 354 -15.98 -20.38 -12.44
N SER A 355 -14.69 -20.70 -12.18
CA SER A 355 -14.10 -22.03 -12.41
C SER A 355 -14.32 -23.00 -11.26
N ASP A 356 -14.71 -22.53 -10.08
CA ASP A 356 -14.83 -23.34 -8.89
C ASP A 356 -16.16 -24.12 -8.88
N PRO A 357 -16.23 -25.26 -8.19
CA PRO A 357 -17.50 -25.90 -7.91
C PRO A 357 -18.39 -24.98 -7.06
N PRO A 358 -19.72 -25.07 -7.18
CA PRO A 358 -20.62 -24.29 -6.34
C PRO A 358 -20.42 -24.64 -4.86
N VAL A 359 -20.43 -23.61 -4.01
CA VAL A 359 -20.42 -23.76 -2.54
C VAL A 359 -21.85 -23.85 -2.00
N LEU A 360 -22.78 -23.22 -2.69
CA LEU A 360 -24.23 -23.31 -2.45
C LEU A 360 -24.89 -23.61 -3.77
N GLU A 361 -25.86 -24.56 -3.76
CA GLU A 361 -26.56 -24.98 -4.96
C GLU A 361 -28.08 -25.04 -4.68
N HIS A 362 -28.84 -24.25 -5.47
CA HIS A 362 -30.31 -24.20 -5.42
C HIS A 362 -30.89 -23.96 -4.01
N VAL A 363 -30.25 -23.09 -3.19
CA VAL A 363 -30.67 -22.80 -1.81
C VAL A 363 -31.90 -21.89 -1.84
N THR A 364 -32.98 -22.35 -1.22
CA THR A 364 -34.20 -21.55 -0.99
C THR A 364 -34.51 -21.51 0.49
N LEU A 365 -34.61 -20.28 1.06
CA LEU A 365 -34.83 -20.04 2.49
C LEU A 365 -35.71 -18.82 2.69
N HIS A 366 -36.63 -18.88 3.65
CA HIS A 366 -37.38 -17.73 4.13
C HIS A 366 -37.23 -17.61 5.66
N VAL A 367 -36.62 -16.52 6.12
CA VAL A 367 -36.51 -16.14 7.55
C VAL A 367 -37.52 -15.03 7.83
N ARG A 368 -38.44 -15.27 8.73
CA ARG A 368 -39.51 -14.31 9.06
C ARG A 368 -39.00 -13.20 10.00
N PRO A 369 -39.63 -12.02 9.99
CA PRO A 369 -39.32 -10.97 10.96
C PRO A 369 -39.34 -11.47 12.40
N GLY A 370 -38.26 -11.18 13.15
CA GLY A 370 -38.13 -11.60 14.54
C GLY A 370 -37.83 -13.08 14.77
N GLU A 371 -37.65 -13.89 13.73
CA GLU A 371 -37.32 -15.31 13.83
C GLU A 371 -35.80 -15.48 14.12
N THR A 372 -35.48 -16.45 14.99
CA THR A 372 -34.11 -16.90 15.22
C THR A 372 -33.90 -18.27 14.55
N VAL A 373 -33.01 -18.29 13.58
CA VAL A 373 -32.70 -19.49 12.78
C VAL A 373 -31.25 -19.92 13.02
N ALA A 374 -31.06 -21.17 13.48
CA ALA A 374 -29.74 -21.77 13.61
C ALA A 374 -29.33 -22.47 12.29
N VAL A 375 -28.13 -22.17 11.80
CA VAL A 375 -27.55 -22.80 10.63
C VAL A 375 -26.45 -23.77 11.09
N VAL A 376 -26.64 -25.06 10.83
CA VAL A 376 -25.72 -26.13 11.24
C VAL A 376 -25.27 -26.93 10.02
N GLY A 377 -24.25 -27.76 10.16
CA GLY A 377 -23.74 -28.61 9.10
C GLY A 377 -22.23 -28.81 9.17
N PRO A 378 -21.62 -29.59 8.28
CA PRO A 378 -20.19 -29.87 8.29
C PRO A 378 -19.35 -28.64 7.99
N SER A 379 -18.07 -28.69 8.35
CA SER A 379 -17.11 -27.62 7.99
C SER A 379 -16.99 -27.58 6.45
N GLY A 380 -17.02 -26.37 5.86
CA GLY A 380 -17.03 -26.21 4.42
C GLY A 380 -18.40 -26.35 3.74
N GLY A 381 -19.49 -26.66 4.47
CA GLY A 381 -20.84 -26.85 3.92
C GLY A 381 -21.56 -25.57 3.47
N GLY A 382 -20.90 -24.39 3.43
CA GLY A 382 -21.50 -23.18 2.89
C GLY A 382 -22.21 -22.27 3.91
N LYS A 383 -22.20 -22.59 5.22
CA LYS A 383 -22.90 -21.83 6.27
C LYS A 383 -22.48 -20.34 6.32
N SER A 384 -21.19 -20.09 6.44
CA SER A 384 -20.65 -18.70 6.47
C SER A 384 -20.87 -17.99 5.13
N THR A 385 -20.78 -18.72 4.02
CA THR A 385 -21.05 -18.19 2.68
C THR A 385 -22.50 -17.68 2.57
N LEU A 386 -23.49 -18.48 2.99
CA LEU A 386 -24.90 -18.04 3.00
C LEU A 386 -25.08 -16.75 3.78
N CYS A 387 -24.48 -16.68 4.97
CA CYS A 387 -24.55 -15.50 5.83
C CYS A 387 -23.85 -14.25 5.23
N GLN A 388 -22.84 -14.44 4.37
CA GLN A 388 -22.13 -13.35 3.68
C GLN A 388 -22.88 -12.80 2.46
N LEU A 389 -23.80 -13.58 1.87
CA LEU A 389 -24.64 -13.12 0.75
C LEU A 389 -25.70 -12.12 1.18
N ILE A 390 -26.22 -12.23 2.41
CA ILE A 390 -27.30 -11.36 2.93
C ILE A 390 -26.85 -9.88 3.02
N PRO A 391 -25.67 -9.52 3.61
CA PRO A 391 -25.15 -8.15 3.60
C PRO A 391 -24.52 -7.75 2.26
N ARG A 392 -24.67 -8.59 1.24
CA ARG A 392 -24.09 -8.38 -0.11
C ARG A 392 -22.57 -8.14 -0.03
N PHE A 393 -21.84 -9.04 0.64
CA PHE A 393 -20.38 -9.07 0.57
C PHE A 393 -19.91 -9.73 -0.72
N TYR A 394 -20.77 -10.59 -1.27
CA TYR A 394 -20.67 -11.21 -2.60
C TYR A 394 -22.05 -11.18 -3.27
N ASP A 395 -22.09 -11.06 -4.58
CA ASP A 395 -23.30 -11.25 -5.36
C ASP A 395 -23.50 -12.74 -5.69
N VAL A 396 -24.75 -13.19 -5.70
CA VAL A 396 -25.09 -14.56 -6.06
C VAL A 396 -24.75 -14.85 -7.53
N THR A 397 -24.38 -16.10 -7.84
CA THR A 397 -24.15 -16.54 -9.23
C THR A 397 -25.47 -16.69 -9.97
N GLU A 398 -26.46 -17.32 -9.32
CA GLU A 398 -27.81 -17.49 -9.81
C GLU A 398 -28.81 -17.29 -8.68
N GLY A 399 -30.06 -16.98 -9.00
CA GLY A 399 -31.07 -16.65 -8.00
C GLY A 399 -31.00 -15.23 -7.45
N ARG A 400 -31.59 -15.03 -6.27
CA ARG A 400 -31.60 -13.71 -5.61
C ARG A 400 -31.74 -13.80 -4.09
N VAL A 401 -31.25 -12.76 -3.42
CA VAL A 401 -31.45 -12.54 -1.98
C VAL A 401 -32.28 -11.28 -1.81
N LEU A 402 -33.34 -11.37 -1.03
CA LEU A 402 -34.28 -10.29 -0.78
C LEU A 402 -34.27 -9.93 0.74
N VAL A 403 -34.32 -8.65 1.04
CA VAL A 403 -34.55 -8.12 2.38
C VAL A 403 -35.79 -7.23 2.31
N ASP A 404 -36.81 -7.56 3.12
CA ASP A 404 -38.14 -6.93 3.10
C ASP A 404 -38.75 -6.87 1.68
N GLY A 405 -38.58 -7.95 0.91
CA GLY A 405 -39.10 -8.09 -0.46
C GLY A 405 -38.32 -7.35 -1.53
N LYS A 406 -37.23 -6.65 -1.20
CA LYS A 406 -36.35 -5.95 -2.15
C LYS A 406 -35.08 -6.76 -2.40
N ASP A 407 -34.70 -6.92 -3.66
CA ASP A 407 -33.43 -7.55 -4.03
C ASP A 407 -32.25 -6.72 -3.50
N VAL A 408 -31.31 -7.35 -2.78
CA VAL A 408 -30.15 -6.68 -2.20
C VAL A 408 -29.29 -5.97 -3.25
N ARG A 409 -29.35 -6.38 -4.53
CA ARG A 409 -28.62 -5.75 -5.64
C ARG A 409 -29.19 -4.37 -6.02
N THR A 410 -30.48 -4.13 -5.75
CA THR A 410 -31.16 -2.87 -6.02
C THR A 410 -31.10 -1.89 -4.85
N LEU A 411 -30.43 -2.26 -3.76
CA LEU A 411 -30.26 -1.44 -2.58
C LEU A 411 -28.86 -0.81 -2.52
N THR A 412 -28.74 0.37 -1.90
CA THR A 412 -27.42 0.90 -1.59
C THR A 412 -26.74 0.01 -0.53
N GLN A 413 -25.49 -0.35 -0.76
CA GLN A 413 -24.71 -1.17 0.18
C GLN A 413 -24.69 -0.55 1.59
N HIS A 414 -24.60 0.78 1.64
CA HIS A 414 -24.59 1.51 2.92
C HIS A 414 -25.88 1.27 3.72
N SER A 415 -27.07 1.48 3.13
CA SER A 415 -28.34 1.30 3.82
C SER A 415 -28.61 -0.14 4.18
N LEU A 416 -28.26 -1.09 3.32
CA LEU A 416 -28.38 -2.54 3.60
C LEU A 416 -27.52 -2.92 4.80
N ARG A 417 -26.21 -2.59 4.78
CA ARG A 417 -25.26 -2.93 5.84
C ARG A 417 -25.49 -2.17 7.13
N ALA A 418 -26.05 -0.95 7.08
CA ALA A 418 -26.46 -0.21 8.27
C ALA A 418 -27.51 -0.97 9.09
N ASN A 419 -28.41 -1.69 8.42
CA ASN A 419 -29.50 -2.45 9.03
C ASN A 419 -29.15 -3.90 9.39
N ILE A 420 -27.93 -4.36 9.12
CA ILE A 420 -27.46 -5.72 9.43
C ILE A 420 -26.29 -5.63 10.43
N GLY A 421 -26.39 -6.32 11.55
CA GLY A 421 -25.32 -6.49 12.53
C GLY A 421 -24.64 -7.84 12.34
N ILE A 422 -23.32 -7.87 12.33
CA ILE A 422 -22.55 -9.10 12.15
C ILE A 422 -21.57 -9.25 13.29
N VAL A 423 -21.66 -10.35 14.04
CA VAL A 423 -20.62 -10.77 14.99
C VAL A 423 -19.86 -11.92 14.35
N GLN A 424 -18.60 -11.68 14.03
CA GLN A 424 -17.73 -12.65 13.36
C GLN A 424 -17.05 -13.57 14.37
N GLN A 425 -16.71 -14.79 13.93
CA GLN A 425 -15.93 -15.75 14.71
C GLN A 425 -14.59 -15.17 15.15
N ASP A 426 -13.82 -14.62 14.20
CA ASP A 426 -12.56 -13.94 14.45
C ASP A 426 -12.82 -12.43 14.65
N VAL A 427 -12.94 -12.03 15.90
CA VAL A 427 -13.22 -10.64 16.26
C VAL A 427 -12.02 -9.75 15.96
N PHE A 428 -12.22 -8.78 15.07
CA PHE A 428 -11.24 -7.73 14.80
C PHE A 428 -11.50 -6.48 15.64
N LEU A 429 -10.49 -6.07 16.44
CA LEU A 429 -10.48 -4.81 17.15
C LEU A 429 -9.43 -3.88 16.52
N PHE A 430 -9.83 -2.63 16.28
CA PHE A 430 -8.90 -1.60 15.83
C PHE A 430 -7.96 -1.20 16.97
N ALA A 431 -6.72 -0.88 16.64
CA ALA A 431 -5.79 -0.28 17.59
C ALA A 431 -6.38 1.04 18.13
N GLY A 432 -6.39 1.18 19.45
CA GLY A 432 -7.04 2.29 20.18
C GLY A 432 -7.60 1.82 21.50
N THR A 433 -8.55 2.55 22.07
CA THR A 433 -9.16 2.25 23.36
C THR A 433 -10.36 1.29 23.22
N ILE A 434 -10.80 0.70 24.33
CA ILE A 434 -12.09 -0.04 24.39
C ILE A 434 -13.23 0.91 24.01
N TYR A 435 -13.20 2.14 24.50
CA TYR A 435 -14.17 3.18 24.18
C TYR A 435 -14.31 3.40 22.67
N ASP A 436 -13.19 3.63 21.97
CA ASP A 436 -13.17 3.83 20.52
C ASP A 436 -13.73 2.62 19.77
N ASN A 437 -13.39 1.43 20.25
CA ASN A 437 -13.83 0.18 19.65
C ASN A 437 -15.34 -0.05 19.82
N ILE A 438 -15.95 0.29 20.93
CA ILE A 438 -17.42 0.22 21.11
C ILE A 438 -18.10 1.32 20.28
N ARG A 439 -17.58 2.56 20.34
CA ARG A 439 -18.10 3.71 19.60
C ARG A 439 -18.11 3.51 18.08
N TYR A 440 -17.24 2.62 17.57
CA TYR A 440 -17.20 2.26 16.15
C TYR A 440 -18.55 1.78 15.61
N GLY A 441 -19.42 1.20 16.47
CA GLY A 441 -20.79 0.80 16.10
C GLY A 441 -21.69 1.98 15.72
N ARG A 442 -21.50 3.14 16.36
CA ARG A 442 -22.19 4.41 16.06
C ARG A 442 -21.30 5.58 16.52
N PRO A 443 -20.60 6.25 15.58
CA PRO A 443 -19.60 7.28 15.89
C PRO A 443 -20.11 8.52 16.63
N ASP A 444 -21.40 8.82 16.54
CA ASP A 444 -22.10 9.94 17.17
C ASP A 444 -22.74 9.58 18.52
N ALA A 445 -22.53 8.36 19.02
CA ALA A 445 -23.08 7.90 20.29
C ALA A 445 -22.52 8.69 21.48
N THR A 446 -23.38 8.92 22.46
CA THR A 446 -23.00 9.52 23.73
C THR A 446 -22.26 8.52 24.63
N GLU A 447 -21.49 9.03 25.61
CA GLU A 447 -20.81 8.18 26.58
C GLU A 447 -21.78 7.28 27.36
N ALA A 448 -22.97 7.80 27.73
CA ALA A 448 -24.00 7.02 28.43
C ALA A 448 -24.49 5.83 27.58
N GLU A 449 -24.67 6.01 26.26
CA GLU A 449 -25.07 4.93 25.35
C GLU A 449 -23.98 3.88 25.20
N ILE A 450 -22.70 4.30 25.17
CA ILE A 450 -21.53 3.39 25.10
C ILE A 450 -21.46 2.55 26.39
N VAL A 451 -21.64 3.17 27.56
CA VAL A 451 -21.66 2.48 28.84
C VAL A 451 -22.84 1.49 28.91
N GLU A 452 -24.02 1.87 28.43
CA GLU A 452 -25.18 0.98 28.40
C GLU A 452 -24.97 -0.21 27.46
N ALA A 453 -24.40 0.03 26.30
CA ALA A 453 -24.02 -1.04 25.36
C ALA A 453 -23.00 -2.02 25.97
N ALA A 454 -22.04 -1.52 26.77
CA ALA A 454 -21.07 -2.35 27.48
C ALA A 454 -21.73 -3.20 28.57
N LYS A 455 -22.71 -2.65 29.31
CA LYS A 455 -23.48 -3.39 30.30
C LYS A 455 -24.29 -4.51 29.69
N ARG A 456 -25.02 -4.24 28.61
CA ARG A 456 -25.82 -5.23 27.87
C ARG A 456 -24.97 -6.33 27.24
N ALA A 457 -23.73 -6.01 26.89
CA ALA A 457 -22.74 -6.98 26.35
C ALA A 457 -21.98 -7.74 27.46
N GLU A 458 -22.33 -7.59 28.73
CA GLU A 458 -21.69 -8.27 29.88
C GLU A 458 -20.17 -8.02 29.96
N ILE A 459 -19.68 -6.82 29.52
CA ILE A 459 -18.26 -6.47 29.54
C ILE A 459 -17.95 -5.30 30.50
N TYR A 460 -18.97 -4.60 31.00
CA TYR A 460 -18.83 -3.38 31.78
C TYR A 460 -17.96 -3.57 33.04
N ASP A 461 -18.23 -4.61 33.83
CA ASP A 461 -17.50 -4.88 35.07
C ASP A 461 -16.03 -5.22 34.76
N ASP A 462 -15.77 -6.04 33.72
CA ASP A 462 -14.40 -6.31 33.29
C ASP A 462 -13.65 -5.03 32.88
N ILE A 463 -14.36 -4.08 32.26
CA ILE A 463 -13.75 -2.79 31.87
C ILE A 463 -13.41 -1.96 33.11
N LEU A 464 -14.26 -1.94 34.13
CA LEU A 464 -14.00 -1.21 35.38
C LEU A 464 -12.85 -1.79 36.18
N ASP A 465 -12.62 -3.10 36.11
CA ASP A 465 -11.50 -3.79 36.73
C ASP A 465 -10.15 -3.52 36.04
N MET A 466 -10.15 -2.93 34.82
CA MET A 466 -8.94 -2.56 34.11
C MET A 466 -8.38 -1.21 34.62
N PRO A 467 -7.05 -1.03 34.67
CA PRO A 467 -6.43 0.18 35.22
C PRO A 467 -6.94 1.51 34.64
N ASP A 468 -7.19 1.53 33.32
CA ASP A 468 -7.61 2.73 32.58
C ASP A 468 -9.11 2.68 32.20
N GLY A 469 -9.88 1.68 32.69
CA GLY A 469 -11.29 1.52 32.37
C GLY A 469 -11.57 1.51 30.88
N PHE A 470 -12.50 2.31 30.39
CA PHE A 470 -12.84 2.46 28.97
C PHE A 470 -11.69 3.00 28.12
N GLN A 471 -10.68 3.67 28.72
CA GLN A 471 -9.52 4.20 28.00
C GLN A 471 -8.39 3.15 27.88
N THR A 472 -8.60 1.93 28.37
CA THR A 472 -7.64 0.83 28.22
C THR A 472 -7.35 0.57 26.75
N GLN A 473 -6.07 0.55 26.39
CA GLN A 473 -5.60 0.25 25.02
C GLN A 473 -5.78 -1.23 24.72
N VAL A 474 -6.38 -1.55 23.58
CA VAL A 474 -6.62 -2.95 23.19
C VAL A 474 -5.42 -3.60 22.47
N GLY A 475 -4.45 -2.80 22.04
CA GLY A 475 -3.32 -3.27 21.24
C GLY A 475 -3.69 -3.64 19.80
N GLU A 476 -2.70 -4.11 19.02
CA GLU A 476 -2.94 -4.57 17.64
C GLU A 476 -3.89 -5.78 17.65
N ARG A 477 -4.99 -5.72 16.87
CA ARG A 477 -6.04 -6.76 16.80
C ARG A 477 -6.56 -7.18 18.18
N GLY A 478 -6.52 -6.29 19.15
CA GLY A 478 -6.98 -6.58 20.50
C GLY A 478 -6.07 -7.52 21.30
N ALA A 479 -4.77 -7.59 20.99
CA ALA A 479 -3.84 -8.54 21.62
C ALA A 479 -3.77 -8.46 23.15
N MET A 480 -4.18 -7.33 23.74
CA MET A 480 -4.18 -7.13 25.20
C MET A 480 -5.48 -7.62 25.89
N LEU A 481 -6.49 -8.07 25.14
CA LEU A 481 -7.73 -8.59 25.67
C LEU A 481 -7.82 -10.11 25.50
N SER A 482 -8.52 -10.78 26.45
CA SER A 482 -8.87 -12.20 26.30
C SER A 482 -9.84 -12.42 25.13
N GLY A 483 -9.95 -13.64 24.61
CA GLY A 483 -10.89 -13.98 23.54
C GLY A 483 -12.33 -13.60 23.88
N GLY A 484 -12.78 -13.92 25.10
CA GLY A 484 -14.13 -13.58 25.57
C GLY A 484 -14.36 -12.07 25.74
N GLN A 485 -13.35 -11.30 26.15
CA GLN A 485 -13.42 -9.85 26.22
C GLN A 485 -13.55 -9.23 24.82
N LYS A 486 -12.73 -9.69 23.86
CA LYS A 486 -12.85 -9.24 22.46
C LYS A 486 -14.25 -9.47 21.90
N GLN A 487 -14.80 -10.67 22.12
CA GLN A 487 -16.12 -11.03 21.64
C GLN A 487 -17.21 -10.14 22.26
N ARG A 488 -17.17 -9.90 23.59
CA ARG A 488 -18.13 -9.02 24.26
C ARG A 488 -17.98 -7.57 23.83
N VAL A 489 -16.78 -7.06 23.56
CA VAL A 489 -16.60 -5.73 22.95
C VAL A 489 -17.22 -5.67 21.54
N SER A 490 -17.10 -6.74 20.74
CA SER A 490 -17.78 -6.81 19.44
C SER A 490 -19.30 -6.83 19.57
N ILE A 491 -19.84 -7.55 20.58
CA ILE A 491 -21.27 -7.55 20.89
C ILE A 491 -21.74 -6.15 21.33
N ALA A 492 -20.96 -5.43 22.13
CA ALA A 492 -21.26 -4.06 22.54
C ALA A 492 -21.37 -3.11 21.32
N ARG A 493 -20.50 -3.26 20.31
CA ARG A 493 -20.63 -2.53 19.02
C ARG A 493 -22.00 -2.73 18.39
N ILE A 494 -22.51 -3.97 18.38
CA ILE A 494 -23.77 -4.30 17.75
C ILE A 494 -24.95 -3.80 18.58
N PHE A 495 -24.89 -3.85 19.93
CA PHE A 495 -25.89 -3.19 20.78
C PHE A 495 -25.99 -1.70 20.49
N LEU A 496 -24.84 -1.02 20.34
CA LEU A 496 -24.78 0.40 20.04
C LEU A 496 -25.32 0.73 18.63
N LYS A 497 -25.03 -0.11 17.64
CA LYS A 497 -25.54 -0.01 16.27
C LYS A 497 -27.05 -0.27 16.20
N ASN A 498 -27.57 -1.18 17.00
CA ASN A 498 -28.98 -1.56 17.13
C ASN A 498 -29.69 -1.93 15.81
N PRO A 499 -29.17 -2.87 15.02
CA PRO A 499 -29.75 -3.25 13.73
C PRO A 499 -30.96 -4.20 13.91
N PRO A 500 -31.95 -4.20 12.99
CA PRO A 500 -33.09 -5.12 13.00
C PRO A 500 -32.74 -6.55 12.57
N VAL A 501 -31.65 -6.75 11.83
CA VAL A 501 -31.17 -8.06 11.36
C VAL A 501 -29.81 -8.37 11.96
N LEU A 502 -29.63 -9.60 12.43
CA LEU A 502 -28.40 -10.09 13.04
C LEU A 502 -27.87 -11.34 12.33
N ILE A 503 -26.57 -11.39 12.19
CA ILE A 503 -25.81 -12.57 11.75
C ILE A 503 -24.75 -12.82 12.82
N LEU A 504 -24.86 -13.95 13.51
CA LEU A 504 -23.98 -14.34 14.60
C LEU A 504 -23.18 -15.57 14.17
N ASP A 505 -21.87 -15.45 14.10
CA ASP A 505 -20.95 -16.58 13.84
C ASP A 505 -20.34 -17.00 15.17
N GLU A 506 -20.82 -18.13 15.70
CA GLU A 506 -20.51 -18.61 17.04
C GLU A 506 -19.28 -19.51 17.04
N ALA A 507 -18.12 -18.96 17.41
CA ALA A 507 -16.94 -19.76 17.71
C ALA A 507 -16.38 -19.39 19.09
N THR A 508 -16.74 -20.20 20.06
CA THR A 508 -16.33 -20.03 21.45
C THR A 508 -15.51 -21.23 21.97
N SER A 509 -14.90 -21.99 21.08
CA SER A 509 -14.24 -23.29 21.34
C SER A 509 -13.05 -23.25 22.32
N ALA A 510 -12.63 -22.08 22.81
CA ALA A 510 -11.47 -21.92 23.72
C ALA A 510 -11.77 -21.08 24.96
N LEU A 511 -13.06 -20.94 25.37
CA LEU A 511 -13.45 -20.10 26.50
C LEU A 511 -13.84 -20.97 27.71
N ASP A 512 -13.61 -20.44 28.90
CA ASP A 512 -14.11 -21.04 30.14
C ASP A 512 -15.64 -20.95 30.22
N SER A 513 -16.27 -21.84 30.99
CA SER A 513 -17.73 -21.96 31.07
C SER A 513 -18.45 -20.71 31.61
N VAL A 514 -17.78 -19.89 32.45
CA VAL A 514 -18.36 -18.66 33.03
C VAL A 514 -18.38 -17.58 31.95
N THR A 515 -17.27 -17.37 31.25
CA THR A 515 -17.18 -16.42 30.13
C THR A 515 -18.15 -16.80 29.00
N GLU A 516 -18.29 -18.10 28.74
CA GLU A 516 -19.24 -18.65 27.79
C GLU A 516 -20.68 -18.29 28.14
N ALA A 517 -21.10 -18.52 29.39
CA ALA A 517 -22.45 -18.19 29.85
C ALA A 517 -22.77 -16.68 29.71
N ARG A 518 -21.79 -15.80 29.98
CA ARG A 518 -21.95 -14.35 29.78
C ARG A 518 -22.11 -13.99 28.29
N ILE A 519 -21.34 -14.59 27.41
CA ILE A 519 -21.46 -14.35 25.96
C ILE A 519 -22.82 -14.83 25.46
N GLN A 520 -23.26 -16.01 25.90
CA GLN A 520 -24.57 -16.55 25.54
C GLN A 520 -25.71 -15.64 26.03
N SER A 521 -25.65 -15.17 27.27
CA SER A 521 -26.60 -14.19 27.83
C SER A 521 -26.65 -12.92 26.97
N ALA A 522 -25.50 -12.40 26.57
CA ALA A 522 -25.40 -11.23 25.69
C ALA A 522 -25.98 -11.50 24.30
N PHE A 523 -25.77 -12.69 23.72
CA PHE A 523 -26.38 -13.07 22.43
C PHE A 523 -27.90 -13.22 22.53
N ASP A 524 -28.40 -13.87 23.58
CA ASP A 524 -29.82 -14.04 23.79
C ASP A 524 -30.54 -12.69 23.99
N GLU A 525 -29.91 -11.77 24.72
CA GLU A 525 -30.40 -10.40 24.87
C GLU A 525 -30.34 -9.63 23.53
N LEU A 526 -29.27 -9.80 22.78
CA LEU A 526 -29.10 -9.14 21.49
C LEU A 526 -30.13 -9.64 20.45
N ALA A 527 -30.47 -10.92 20.46
CA ALA A 527 -31.42 -11.53 19.50
C ALA A 527 -32.88 -11.13 19.75
N LYS A 528 -33.23 -10.68 20.98
CA LYS A 528 -34.63 -10.34 21.32
C LYS A 528 -35.25 -9.31 20.38
N GLY A 529 -36.34 -9.68 19.73
CA GLY A 529 -37.09 -8.80 18.82
C GLY A 529 -36.42 -8.51 17.48
N ARG A 530 -35.36 -9.23 17.13
CA ARG A 530 -34.63 -9.09 15.86
C ARG A 530 -34.67 -10.38 15.06
N THR A 531 -34.57 -10.23 13.73
CA THR A 531 -34.38 -11.39 12.84
C THR A 531 -32.92 -11.83 12.94
N THR A 532 -32.70 -13.07 13.36
CA THR A 532 -31.35 -13.53 13.70
C THR A 532 -31.00 -14.84 12.96
N LEU A 533 -29.88 -14.85 12.25
CA LEU A 533 -29.24 -16.07 11.75
C LEU A 533 -28.02 -16.35 12.62
N ILE A 534 -27.91 -17.58 13.12
CA ILE A 534 -26.81 -18.01 13.98
C ILE A 534 -26.12 -19.19 13.33
N ILE A 535 -24.84 -19.04 12.97
CA ILE A 535 -24.00 -20.20 12.61
C ILE A 535 -23.63 -20.87 13.92
N ALA A 536 -24.37 -21.91 14.26
CA ALA A 536 -24.30 -22.54 15.57
C ALA A 536 -23.30 -23.71 15.56
N HIS A 537 -22.37 -23.61 16.51
CA HIS A 537 -21.40 -24.67 16.82
C HIS A 537 -21.65 -25.29 18.21
N ARG A 538 -22.69 -24.87 18.95
CA ARG A 538 -23.02 -25.32 20.30
C ARG A 538 -24.42 -25.86 20.41
N LEU A 539 -24.54 -26.96 21.18
CA LEU A 539 -25.83 -27.62 21.40
C LEU A 539 -26.85 -26.72 22.09
N SER A 540 -26.42 -25.84 23.01
CA SER A 540 -27.29 -24.88 23.71
C SER A 540 -27.94 -23.90 22.75
N THR A 541 -27.15 -23.28 21.87
CA THR A 541 -27.60 -22.29 20.89
C THR A 541 -28.49 -22.96 19.82
N ILE A 542 -28.10 -24.14 19.34
CA ILE A 542 -28.93 -24.93 18.39
C ILE A 542 -30.29 -25.19 18.96
N ARG A 543 -30.37 -25.59 20.24
CA ARG A 543 -31.62 -25.97 20.90
C ARG A 543 -32.55 -24.80 21.19
N SER A 544 -32.00 -23.61 21.41
CA SER A 544 -32.78 -22.39 21.72
C SER A 544 -33.35 -21.72 20.45
N ALA A 545 -32.86 -22.07 19.26
CA ALA A 545 -33.34 -21.49 18.02
C ALA A 545 -34.79 -21.90 17.70
N SER A 546 -35.55 -20.99 17.12
CA SER A 546 -36.93 -21.25 16.69
C SER A 546 -37.02 -22.28 15.56
N ARG A 547 -35.99 -22.33 14.74
CA ARG A 547 -35.85 -23.24 13.60
C ARG A 547 -34.37 -23.50 13.32
N ILE A 548 -34.08 -24.70 12.86
CA ILE A 548 -32.73 -25.17 12.54
C ILE A 548 -32.71 -25.55 11.04
N LEU A 549 -31.63 -25.13 10.38
CA LEU A 549 -31.32 -25.50 8.99
C LEU A 549 -30.02 -26.29 8.97
N VAL A 550 -30.07 -27.47 8.36
CA VAL A 550 -28.88 -28.28 8.09
C VAL A 550 -28.44 -28.00 6.67
N ILE A 551 -27.24 -27.47 6.51
CA ILE A 551 -26.67 -27.09 5.21
C ILE A 551 -25.39 -27.89 4.97
N ASP A 552 -25.36 -28.56 3.82
CA ASP A 552 -24.13 -29.12 3.25
C ASP A 552 -23.86 -28.55 1.85
N GLY A 553 -22.78 -28.96 1.17
CA GLY A 553 -22.39 -28.47 -0.16
C GLY A 553 -23.49 -28.60 -1.25
N ASN A 554 -24.57 -29.35 -1.00
CA ASN A 554 -25.70 -29.54 -1.92
C ASN A 554 -26.94 -28.71 -1.51
N GLY A 555 -26.81 -27.76 -0.59
CA GLY A 555 -27.91 -26.89 -0.15
C GLY A 555 -28.51 -27.27 1.21
N ILE A 556 -29.82 -26.95 1.43
CA ILE A 556 -30.52 -27.25 2.67
C ILE A 556 -31.01 -28.71 2.64
N GLN A 557 -30.46 -29.53 3.54
CA GLN A 557 -30.79 -30.95 3.64
C GLN A 557 -31.99 -31.20 4.55
N GLU A 558 -32.01 -30.52 5.70
CA GLU A 558 -33.06 -30.68 6.69
C GLU A 558 -33.45 -29.31 7.25
N GLU A 559 -34.72 -29.18 7.58
CA GLU A 559 -35.31 -27.99 8.22
C GLU A 559 -36.38 -28.41 9.21
N GLY A 560 -36.39 -27.76 10.39
CA GLY A 560 -37.38 -28.04 11.43
C GLY A 560 -36.95 -27.54 12.81
N THR A 561 -37.74 -27.83 13.84
CA THR A 561 -37.38 -27.65 15.25
C THR A 561 -36.43 -28.75 15.73
N HIS A 562 -35.82 -28.55 16.90
CA HIS A 562 -34.95 -29.54 17.52
C HIS A 562 -35.66 -30.93 17.67
N GLU A 563 -36.89 -30.91 18.19
CA GLU A 563 -37.68 -32.13 18.42
C GLU A 563 -38.02 -32.84 17.11
N GLU A 564 -38.43 -32.11 16.08
CA GLU A 564 -38.78 -32.64 14.77
C GLU A 564 -37.56 -33.28 14.09
N LEU A 565 -36.40 -32.61 14.12
CA LEU A 565 -35.19 -33.11 13.46
C LEU A 565 -34.56 -34.30 14.21
N MET A 566 -34.65 -34.31 15.55
CA MET A 566 -34.24 -35.46 16.34
C MET A 566 -35.12 -36.70 16.05
N ALA A 567 -36.46 -36.50 15.86
CA ALA A 567 -37.38 -37.56 15.54
C ALA A 567 -37.20 -38.14 14.13
N LYS A 568 -36.62 -37.36 13.18
CA LYS A 568 -36.27 -37.83 11.83
C LYS A 568 -35.06 -38.74 11.79
N ASP A 569 -34.23 -38.75 12.85
CA ASP A 569 -32.96 -39.50 12.95
C ASP A 569 -32.04 -39.34 11.72
N GLY A 570 -32.04 -38.12 11.16
CA GLY A 570 -31.31 -37.72 9.98
C GLY A 570 -29.92 -37.15 10.27
N GLU A 571 -29.42 -36.32 9.36
CA GLU A 571 -28.09 -35.67 9.48
C GLU A 571 -27.98 -34.82 10.73
N TYR A 572 -29.03 -34.05 11.08
CA TYR A 572 -29.08 -33.27 12.30
C TYR A 572 -28.87 -34.12 13.55
N ALA A 573 -29.60 -35.24 13.67
CA ALA A 573 -29.52 -36.11 14.84
C ALA A 573 -28.08 -36.67 14.99
N GLN A 574 -27.44 -37.05 13.88
CA GLN A 574 -26.05 -37.53 13.88
C GLN A 574 -25.07 -36.44 14.33
N LEU A 575 -25.19 -35.22 13.79
CA LEU A 575 -24.36 -34.08 14.19
C LEU A 575 -24.55 -33.74 15.69
N TYR A 576 -25.80 -33.72 16.16
CA TYR A 576 -26.12 -33.45 17.55
C TYR A 576 -25.54 -34.50 18.51
N LEU A 577 -25.68 -35.79 18.20
CA LEU A 577 -25.17 -36.91 19.02
C LEU A 577 -23.63 -36.92 19.02
N ALA A 578 -23.01 -36.67 17.88
CA ALA A 578 -21.56 -36.56 17.79
C ALA A 578 -21.00 -35.43 18.69
N GLN A 579 -21.62 -34.24 18.67
CA GLN A 579 -21.21 -33.12 19.54
C GLN A 579 -21.46 -33.43 21.03
N LYS A 580 -22.57 -34.09 21.37
CA LYS A 580 -22.89 -34.49 22.75
C LYS A 580 -21.87 -35.45 23.33
N SER A 581 -21.37 -36.39 22.51
CA SER A 581 -20.34 -37.35 22.92
C SER A 581 -18.97 -36.73 23.19
N VAL A 582 -18.67 -35.59 22.59
CA VAL A 582 -17.40 -34.83 22.78
C VAL A 582 -17.51 -33.91 24.01
N SER A 583 -18.72 -33.57 24.46
CA SER A 583 -18.97 -32.63 25.59
C SER A 583 -19.10 -33.36 26.94
N VAL A 584 -19.03 -34.65 26.98
CA VAL A 584 -18.96 -35.53 28.17
C VAL A 584 -17.54 -36.04 28.34
#